data_2067433d92fe0b6170cd2b5542b8911b
#
_entry.id   2067433d92fe0b6170cd2b5542b8911b
#
_cell.length_a   1.000
_cell.length_b   1.000
_cell.length_c   1.000
_cell.angle_alpha   90.00
_cell.angle_beta   90.00
_cell.angle_gamma   90.00
#
_symmetry.space_group_name_H-M   'P 1'
#
loop_
_entity.id
_entity.type
_entity.pdbx_description
1 polymer ?
#
loop_
_entity_poly.entity_id
_entity_poly.type
_entity_poly.pdbx_seq_one_letter_code
_entity_poly.pdbx_strand_id
1 'polypeptide(L)'
;MLPQCLLGCAAMKLVMALIAGTVMLLTGCGVADQYSALPKVFREPGVEPPPPEPEPDVKELVRVGADTLFTGHPSALEVSRPRRIAGRGFDVCVKAVVPGAVDGEPRPVTVLVTIEHGKLADRHRATAQDRCARDPYEPVKP
;
A
#
# COMPACT_ATOMS: atom_id res chain seq x y z
N MET A 1 8.51 29.16 -59.15
CA MET A 1 8.07 28.10 -58.20
C MET A 1 9.30 27.47 -57.63
N LEU A 2 9.67 27.84 -56.43
CA LEU A 2 10.90 27.44 -55.73
C LEU A 2 10.60 26.34 -54.72
N PRO A 3 11.47 25.35 -54.52
CA PRO A 3 11.22 24.20 -53.63
C PRO A 3 11.53 24.58 -52.18
N GLN A 4 10.49 24.76 -51.39
CA GLN A 4 10.58 24.98 -49.92
C GLN A 4 10.74 23.70 -49.09
N CYS A 5 11.00 22.55 -49.69
CA CYS A 5 11.03 21.26 -48.99
C CYS A 5 12.40 20.82 -48.44
N LEU A 6 13.48 21.53 -48.69
CA LEU A 6 14.81 21.05 -48.31
C LEU A 6 15.33 21.56 -46.95
N LEU A 7 14.77 22.64 -46.40
CA LEU A 7 15.21 23.16 -45.10
C LEU A 7 14.62 22.40 -43.88
N GLY A 8 13.47 21.77 -44.02
CA GLY A 8 12.80 21.09 -42.91
C GLY A 8 13.50 19.80 -42.45
N CYS A 9 14.15 19.09 -43.39
CA CYS A 9 14.73 17.77 -43.11
C CYS A 9 16.06 17.83 -42.34
N ALA A 10 16.82 18.90 -42.54
CA ALA A 10 18.12 19.08 -41.85
C ALA A 10 17.94 19.50 -40.38
N ALA A 11 16.97 20.37 -40.09
CA ALA A 11 16.67 20.81 -38.73
C ALA A 11 16.12 19.69 -37.88
N MET A 12 15.28 18.81 -38.45
CA MET A 12 14.70 17.68 -37.73
C MET A 12 15.73 16.59 -37.35
N LYS A 13 16.73 16.39 -38.20
CA LYS A 13 17.85 15.47 -37.90
C LYS A 13 18.75 15.97 -36.77
N LEU A 14 18.96 17.29 -36.68
CA LEU A 14 19.81 17.92 -35.66
C LEU A 14 19.10 17.86 -34.27
N VAL A 15 17.80 18.08 -34.24
CA VAL A 15 16.99 17.97 -32.98
C VAL A 15 16.94 16.52 -32.47
N MET A 16 16.79 15.54 -33.38
CA MET A 16 16.80 14.12 -32.99
C MET A 16 18.18 13.68 -32.45
N ALA A 17 19.29 14.20 -33.01
CA ALA A 17 20.62 13.89 -32.49
C ALA A 17 20.87 14.49 -31.08
N LEU A 18 20.34 15.68 -30.81
CA LEU A 18 20.45 16.34 -29.50
C LEU A 18 19.64 15.63 -28.44
N ILE A 19 18.44 15.12 -28.79
CA ILE A 19 17.59 14.37 -27.85
C ILE A 19 18.22 13.00 -27.52
N ALA A 20 18.80 12.31 -28.49
CA ALA A 20 19.49 11.05 -28.27
C ALA A 20 20.73 11.19 -27.36
N GLY A 21 21.44 12.32 -27.47
CA GLY A 21 22.62 12.61 -26.64
C GLY A 21 22.28 12.90 -25.18
N THR A 22 21.14 13.55 -24.91
CA THR A 22 20.69 13.87 -23.53
C THR A 22 20.13 12.67 -22.80
N VAL A 23 19.53 11.70 -23.49
CA VAL A 23 18.99 10.48 -22.85
C VAL A 23 20.13 9.57 -22.38
N MET A 24 21.25 9.52 -23.05
CA MET A 24 22.42 8.71 -22.64
C MET A 24 23.12 9.23 -21.38
N LEU A 25 22.96 10.51 -21.04
CA LEU A 25 23.59 11.11 -19.86
C LEU A 25 22.74 10.91 -18.56
N LEU A 26 21.44 10.55 -18.70
CA LEU A 26 20.54 10.36 -17.58
C LEU A 26 20.44 8.89 -17.10
N THR A 27 20.98 7.94 -17.85
CA THR A 27 20.98 6.51 -17.45
C THR A 27 22.17 6.12 -16.57
N GLY A 28 23.04 7.06 -16.20
CA GLY A 28 24.22 6.81 -15.37
C GLY A 28 24.04 6.93 -13.87
N CYS A 29 22.88 7.30 -13.36
CA CYS A 29 22.58 7.25 -11.92
C CYS A 29 21.90 5.93 -11.57
N GLY A 30 22.60 4.81 -11.80
CA GLY A 30 22.38 3.62 -11.02
C GLY A 30 22.65 4.00 -9.57
N VAL A 31 21.61 4.05 -8.72
CA VAL A 31 21.76 4.06 -7.28
C VAL A 31 22.31 2.68 -6.90
N ALA A 32 23.57 2.43 -7.32
CA ALA A 32 24.34 1.34 -6.77
C ALA A 32 24.45 1.66 -5.29
N ASP A 33 23.98 0.72 -4.49
CA ASP A 33 24.07 0.64 -3.03
C ASP A 33 25.35 1.33 -2.51
N GLN A 34 25.35 2.68 -2.43
CA GLN A 34 26.50 3.44 -1.91
C GLN A 34 26.77 3.13 -0.43
N TYR A 35 25.79 2.47 0.21
CA TYR A 35 25.96 1.98 1.58
C TYR A 35 26.90 0.79 1.70
N SER A 36 27.19 0.05 0.61
CA SER A 36 28.13 -1.08 0.64
C SER A 36 29.60 -0.65 0.63
N ALA A 37 29.88 0.57 0.18
CA ALA A 37 31.25 1.07 0.06
C ALA A 37 31.74 1.83 1.30
N LEU A 38 30.89 2.13 2.27
CA LEU A 38 31.29 2.77 3.51
C LEU A 38 32.07 1.75 4.39
N PRO A 39 33.28 2.09 4.84
CA PRO A 39 33.99 1.26 5.81
C PRO A 39 33.10 0.97 7.02
N LYS A 40 33.14 -0.27 7.53
CA LYS A 40 32.34 -0.71 8.68
C LYS A 40 32.42 0.20 9.92
N VAL A 41 33.48 1.01 10.02
CA VAL A 41 33.72 1.99 11.09
C VAL A 41 32.71 3.15 11.08
N PHE A 42 32.09 3.46 9.92
CA PHE A 42 31.09 4.50 9.79
C PHE A 42 29.64 3.94 9.81
N ARG A 43 29.49 2.63 9.91
CA ARG A 43 28.20 2.09 10.30
C ARG A 43 28.06 2.38 11.79
N GLU A 44 27.12 3.25 12.12
CA GLU A 44 26.68 3.43 13.49
C GLU A 44 26.61 2.05 14.16
N PRO A 45 27.14 1.88 15.39
CA PRO A 45 27.02 0.61 16.10
C PRO A 45 25.53 0.26 16.05
N GLY A 46 25.22 -0.82 15.35
CA GLY A 46 23.88 -1.11 14.92
C GLY A 46 22.91 -0.95 16.07
N VAL A 47 22.04 0.03 15.96
CA VAL A 47 20.82 0.04 16.75
C VAL A 47 20.16 -1.28 16.37
N GLU A 48 20.23 -2.25 17.28
CA GLU A 48 19.59 -3.54 17.12
C GLU A 48 18.13 -3.24 16.71
N PRO A 49 17.67 -3.75 15.56
CA PRO A 49 16.33 -3.43 15.10
C PRO A 49 15.37 -3.78 16.24
N PRO A 50 14.42 -2.92 16.57
CA PRO A 50 13.48 -3.16 17.64
C PRO A 50 12.86 -4.55 17.46
N PRO A 51 12.64 -5.30 18.54
CA PRO A 51 12.07 -6.64 18.46
C PRO A 51 10.76 -6.57 17.66
N PRO A 52 10.50 -7.57 16.83
CA PRO A 52 9.30 -7.57 16.00
C PRO A 52 8.05 -7.49 16.89
N GLU A 53 7.15 -6.58 16.56
CA GLU A 53 5.87 -6.42 17.26
C GLU A 53 5.12 -7.76 17.31
N PRO A 54 4.61 -8.17 18.47
CA PRO A 54 3.82 -9.40 18.59
C PRO A 54 2.55 -9.32 17.73
N GLU A 55 2.10 -10.47 17.27
CA GLU A 55 0.86 -10.56 16.49
C GLU A 55 -0.33 -10.13 17.35
N PRO A 56 -1.14 -9.16 16.90
CA PRO A 56 -2.26 -8.65 17.68
C PRO A 56 -3.43 -9.65 17.72
N ASP A 57 -4.21 -9.61 18.78
CA ASP A 57 -5.52 -10.29 18.80
C ASP A 57 -6.53 -9.50 17.95
N VAL A 58 -6.54 -9.81 16.67
CA VAL A 58 -7.38 -9.12 15.68
C VAL A 58 -8.85 -9.28 15.98
N LYS A 59 -9.29 -10.47 16.46
CA LYS A 59 -10.70 -10.73 16.73
C LYS A 59 -11.21 -9.82 17.84
N GLU A 60 -10.42 -9.66 18.90
CA GLU A 60 -10.77 -8.77 20.00
C GLU A 60 -10.75 -7.30 19.57
N LEU A 61 -9.72 -6.86 18.83
CA LEU A 61 -9.64 -5.49 18.32
C LEU A 61 -10.81 -5.13 17.42
N VAL A 62 -11.22 -6.03 16.53
CA VAL A 62 -12.35 -5.80 15.62
C VAL A 62 -13.68 -5.85 16.39
N ARG A 63 -13.83 -6.76 17.36
CA ARG A 63 -15.01 -6.83 18.20
C ARG A 63 -15.25 -5.52 18.97
N VAL A 64 -14.21 -5.00 19.60
CA VAL A 64 -14.28 -3.74 20.38
C VAL A 64 -14.41 -2.53 19.45
N GLY A 65 -13.74 -2.54 18.30
CA GLY A 65 -13.71 -1.44 17.36
C GLY A 65 -14.80 -1.44 16.29
N ALA A 66 -15.74 -2.39 16.31
CA ALA A 66 -16.72 -2.60 15.24
C ALA A 66 -17.52 -1.34 14.86
N ASP A 67 -18.01 -0.61 15.85
CA ASP A 67 -18.78 0.63 15.63
C ASP A 67 -17.93 1.78 15.06
N THR A 68 -16.62 1.72 15.27
CA THR A 68 -15.68 2.67 14.67
C THR A 68 -15.32 2.28 13.23
N LEU A 69 -15.22 0.98 12.98
CA LEU A 69 -14.87 0.44 11.67
C LEU A 69 -16.02 0.59 10.65
N PHE A 70 -17.27 0.51 11.11
CA PHE A 70 -18.44 0.54 10.24
C PHE A 70 -19.42 1.63 10.66
N THR A 71 -20.14 2.17 9.70
CA THR A 71 -21.25 3.09 9.97
C THR A 71 -22.49 2.28 10.33
N GLY A 72 -22.97 2.40 11.56
CA GLY A 72 -24.06 1.61 12.12
C GLY A 72 -23.55 0.34 12.82
N HIS A 73 -24.46 -0.39 13.44
CA HIS A 73 -24.13 -1.63 14.15
C HIS A 73 -23.94 -2.78 13.15
N PRO A 74 -22.71 -3.22 12.92
CA PRO A 74 -22.45 -4.30 11.99
C PRO A 74 -22.91 -5.63 12.58
N SER A 75 -23.35 -6.52 11.72
CA SER A 75 -23.62 -7.93 12.03
C SER A 75 -22.72 -8.85 11.22
N ALA A 76 -22.62 -10.11 11.59
CA ALA A 76 -21.83 -11.11 10.88
C ALA A 76 -20.38 -10.66 10.59
N LEU A 77 -19.66 -10.24 11.63
CA LEU A 77 -18.26 -9.85 11.54
C LEU A 77 -17.36 -11.06 11.22
N GLU A 78 -16.51 -10.88 10.23
CA GLU A 78 -15.48 -11.84 9.82
C GLU A 78 -14.15 -11.13 9.62
N VAL A 79 -13.05 -11.78 9.98
CA VAL A 79 -11.70 -11.22 9.84
C VAL A 79 -10.79 -12.17 9.06
N SER A 80 -9.89 -11.63 8.27
CA SER A 80 -8.80 -12.38 7.66
C SER A 80 -7.63 -12.52 8.63
N ARG A 81 -6.69 -13.41 8.30
CA ARG A 81 -5.44 -13.49 9.05
C ARG A 81 -4.63 -12.19 8.92
N PRO A 82 -4.03 -11.71 10.02
CA PRO A 82 -3.17 -10.54 9.99
C PRO A 82 -1.95 -10.79 9.11
N ARG A 83 -1.58 -9.79 8.34
CA ARG A 83 -0.37 -9.79 7.53
C ARG A 83 0.55 -8.67 7.96
N ARG A 84 1.77 -9.02 8.32
CA ARG A 84 2.79 -8.03 8.70
C ARG A 84 3.14 -7.12 7.52
N ILE A 85 3.17 -5.82 7.78
CA ILE A 85 3.66 -4.80 6.87
C ILE A 85 5.04 -4.36 7.36
N ALA A 86 6.02 -4.27 6.46
CA ALA A 86 7.35 -3.82 6.82
C ALA A 86 7.30 -2.40 7.44
N GLY A 87 7.73 -2.30 8.71
CA GLY A 87 7.84 -1.03 9.43
C GLY A 87 6.53 -0.39 9.90
N ARG A 88 5.36 -1.05 9.74
CA ARG A 88 4.05 -0.43 10.04
C ARG A 88 3.05 -1.30 10.80
N GLY A 89 3.43 -2.44 11.35
CA GLY A 89 2.47 -3.30 12.04
C GLY A 89 1.78 -4.34 11.14
N PHE A 90 0.45 -4.40 11.11
CA PHE A 90 -0.30 -5.45 10.42
C PHE A 90 -1.47 -4.91 9.61
N ASP A 91 -1.74 -5.53 8.46
CA ASP A 91 -2.96 -5.36 7.69
C ASP A 91 -3.92 -6.52 7.88
N VAL A 92 -5.20 -6.21 8.01
CA VAL A 92 -6.29 -7.17 8.19
C VAL A 92 -7.48 -6.77 7.36
N CYS A 93 -8.08 -7.73 6.65
CA CYS A 93 -9.36 -7.52 5.99
C CYS A 93 -10.49 -7.85 6.96
N VAL A 94 -11.43 -6.94 7.11
CA VAL A 94 -12.62 -7.12 7.95
C VAL A 94 -13.86 -7.04 7.06
N LYS A 95 -14.70 -8.06 7.13
CA LYS A 95 -15.97 -8.12 6.43
C LYS A 95 -17.10 -8.05 7.44
N ALA A 96 -18.12 -7.28 7.12
CA ALA A 96 -19.32 -7.15 7.93
C ALA A 96 -20.56 -7.00 7.08
N VAL A 97 -21.71 -7.30 7.62
CA VAL A 97 -22.99 -6.93 7.07
C VAL A 97 -23.48 -5.70 7.84
N VAL A 98 -23.68 -4.59 7.11
CA VAL A 98 -24.15 -3.32 7.68
C VAL A 98 -25.52 -2.96 7.13
N PRO A 99 -26.38 -2.28 7.91
CA PRO A 99 -27.65 -1.78 7.38
C PRO A 99 -27.40 -0.73 6.28
N GLY A 100 -28.18 -0.77 5.21
CA GLY A 100 -28.13 0.21 4.15
C GLY A 100 -28.57 1.59 4.63
N ALA A 101 -27.93 2.65 4.12
CA ALA A 101 -28.18 4.04 4.57
C ALA A 101 -29.56 4.57 4.20
N VAL A 102 -30.19 4.06 3.14
CA VAL A 102 -31.45 4.61 2.60
C VAL A 102 -32.64 3.67 2.83
N ASP A 103 -32.43 2.39 2.59
CA ASP A 103 -33.48 1.37 2.58
C ASP A 103 -33.41 0.43 3.79
N GLY A 104 -32.36 0.54 4.60
CA GLY A 104 -32.09 -0.36 5.71
C GLY A 104 -31.70 -1.78 5.28
N GLU A 105 -31.66 -2.07 3.97
CA GLU A 105 -31.35 -3.40 3.47
C GLU A 105 -29.88 -3.78 3.82
N PRO A 106 -29.68 -4.96 4.42
CA PRO A 106 -28.33 -5.38 4.83
C PRO A 106 -27.39 -5.52 3.63
N ARG A 107 -26.22 -4.90 3.72
CA ARG A 107 -25.20 -4.95 2.65
C ARG A 107 -23.87 -5.42 3.16
N PRO A 108 -23.19 -6.34 2.47
CA PRO A 108 -21.84 -6.74 2.82
C PRO A 108 -20.86 -5.60 2.51
N VAL A 109 -20.03 -5.26 3.48
CA VAL A 109 -18.96 -4.27 3.36
C VAL A 109 -17.65 -4.92 3.79
N THR A 110 -16.59 -4.71 3.01
CA THR A 110 -15.25 -5.14 3.35
C THR A 110 -14.35 -3.93 3.47
N VAL A 111 -13.60 -3.85 4.56
CA VAL A 111 -12.60 -2.82 4.83
C VAL A 111 -11.23 -3.47 5.02
N LEU A 112 -10.20 -2.80 4.56
CA LEU A 112 -8.82 -3.10 4.92
C LEU A 112 -8.44 -2.20 6.09
N VAL A 113 -7.95 -2.80 7.15
CA VAL A 113 -7.62 -2.14 8.42
C VAL A 113 -6.14 -2.31 8.69
N THR A 114 -5.47 -1.21 9.04
CA THR A 114 -4.09 -1.22 9.51
C THR A 114 -4.07 -1.19 11.03
N ILE A 115 -3.31 -2.10 11.62
CA ILE A 115 -3.10 -2.21 13.07
C ILE A 115 -1.65 -1.84 13.37
N GLU A 116 -1.45 -0.82 14.20
CA GLU A 116 -0.15 -0.36 14.64
C GLU A 116 -0.13 -0.32 16.17
N HIS A 117 0.92 -0.86 16.78
CA HIS A 117 1.08 -0.89 18.24
C HIS A 117 -0.15 -1.48 18.98
N GLY A 118 -0.73 -2.53 18.39
CA GLY A 118 -1.91 -3.19 18.96
C GLY A 118 -3.19 -2.37 18.91
N LYS A 119 -3.28 -1.33 18.08
CA LYS A 119 -4.46 -0.46 17.92
C LYS A 119 -4.85 -0.33 16.45
N LEU A 120 -6.14 -0.10 16.21
CA LEU A 120 -6.65 0.25 14.88
C LEU A 120 -6.12 1.65 14.51
N ALA A 121 -5.24 1.73 13.52
CA ALA A 121 -4.58 2.98 13.13
C ALA A 121 -5.27 3.63 11.93
N ASP A 122 -5.62 2.84 10.91
CA ASP A 122 -6.25 3.33 9.69
C ASP A 122 -7.25 2.31 9.15
N ARG A 123 -8.19 2.78 8.33
CA ARG A 123 -9.12 1.94 7.60
C ARG A 123 -9.50 2.54 6.26
N HIS A 124 -9.66 1.71 5.25
CA HIS A 124 -10.27 2.11 3.99
C HIS A 124 -11.13 0.98 3.42
N ARG A 125 -12.08 1.36 2.57
CA ARG A 125 -12.92 0.37 1.90
C ARG A 125 -12.06 -0.48 0.97
N ALA A 126 -12.18 -1.80 1.09
CA ALA A 126 -11.42 -2.72 0.26
C ALA A 126 -11.80 -2.55 -1.22
N THR A 127 -10.79 -2.54 -2.08
CA THR A 127 -10.90 -2.45 -3.53
C THR A 127 -10.62 -3.80 -4.18
N ALA A 128 -10.81 -3.91 -5.48
CA ALA A 128 -10.50 -5.13 -6.23
C ALA A 128 -8.99 -5.44 -6.28
N GLN A 129 -8.13 -4.42 -6.07
CA GLN A 129 -6.68 -4.58 -6.02
C GLN A 129 -6.18 -5.08 -4.67
N ASP A 130 -6.98 -4.91 -3.62
CA ASP A 130 -6.63 -5.40 -2.29
C ASP A 130 -6.74 -6.93 -2.24
N ARG A 131 -5.95 -7.53 -1.35
CA ARG A 131 -5.96 -8.97 -1.13
C ARG A 131 -7.28 -9.49 -0.54
N CYS A 132 -8.12 -8.60 -0.01
CA CYS A 132 -9.34 -8.93 0.72
C CYS A 132 -10.34 -9.82 -0.04
N ALA A 133 -10.32 -9.77 -1.38
CA ALA A 133 -11.17 -10.65 -2.20
C ALA A 133 -10.72 -12.12 -2.21
N ARG A 134 -9.46 -12.39 -1.83
CA ARG A 134 -8.84 -13.73 -1.92
C ARG A 134 -8.47 -14.35 -0.59
N ASP A 135 -8.51 -13.56 0.48
CA ASP A 135 -8.16 -14.05 1.82
C ASP A 135 -9.25 -14.96 2.40
N PRO A 136 -8.88 -15.98 3.14
CA PRO A 136 -9.83 -16.73 3.96
C PRO A 136 -10.28 -15.90 5.15
N TYR A 137 -11.56 -16.01 5.52
CA TYR A 137 -12.15 -15.28 6.63
C TYR A 137 -12.55 -16.23 7.75
N GLU A 138 -12.43 -15.76 8.98
CA GLU A 138 -12.88 -16.44 10.19
C GLU A 138 -13.92 -15.56 10.92
N PRO A 139 -15.01 -16.14 11.43
CA PRO A 139 -16.03 -15.38 12.14
C PRO A 139 -15.48 -14.83 13.46
N VAL A 140 -15.88 -13.59 13.76
CA VAL A 140 -15.69 -12.98 15.08
C VAL A 140 -16.91 -13.28 15.92
N LYS A 141 -16.72 -14.00 17.02
CA LYS A 141 -17.82 -14.30 17.95
C LYS A 141 -18.20 -13.01 18.71
N PRO A 142 -19.50 -12.78 18.93
CA PRO A 142 -19.98 -11.62 19.68
C PRO A 142 -19.49 -11.62 21.14
#